data_93a9383b1f2ec02eea9f19ab0a50e557
#
_entry.id   93a9383b1f2ec02eea9f19ab0a50e557
#
_cell.length_a   1.000
_cell.length_b   1.000
_cell.length_c   1.000
_cell.angle_alpha   90.00
_cell.angle_beta   90.00
_cell.angle_gamma   90.00
#
_symmetry.space_group_name_H-M   'P 1'
#
loop_
_entity.id
_entity.type
_entity.pdbx_description
1 polymer ?
#
loop_
_entity_poly.entity_id
_entity_poly.type
_entity_poly.pdbx_seq_one_letter_code
_entity_poly.pdbx_strand_id
1 'polypeptide(L)'
;ALNSFTCQSQQNMITPPYLQKGDTVAILATARKNIDDNLKPTLDLLHSWGLEAVIGSTIGLDLNQLAGTDEQRAADFQKQLDNPNIKAIWCVRGGYGTVRMIDLLDFTKFKQHPKWVIGFSDVTVLHNHLNTMGYKSIHGAMPVSIPRATPDAISSLKKSLFGEPLSYSVGPDKMNRFGSATGELVGGNLSILYSLLGSQSAIDCKDKILFIEDLDEYLYHID
;
A
#
# COMPACT_ATOMS: atom_id res chain seq x y z
N ALA A 1 -1.90 -9.83 45.85
CA ALA A 1 -1.22 -10.15 44.60
C ALA A 1 -1.19 -8.89 43.74
N LEU A 2 -0.02 -8.27 43.61
CA LEU A 2 0.20 -7.11 42.71
C LEU A 2 0.35 -7.65 41.30
N ASN A 3 -0.64 -7.41 40.46
CA ASN A 3 -0.51 -7.63 39.02
C ASN A 3 0.36 -6.51 38.45
N SER A 4 1.61 -6.82 38.14
CA SER A 4 2.46 -5.94 37.38
C SER A 4 1.99 -5.97 35.90
N PHE A 5 1.33 -4.91 35.42
CA PHE A 5 1.13 -4.67 34.03
C PHE A 5 2.47 -4.21 33.41
N THR A 6 3.12 -5.07 32.66
CA THR A 6 4.22 -4.65 31.78
C THR A 6 3.61 -3.88 30.63
N CYS A 7 3.79 -2.56 30.65
CA CYS A 7 3.56 -1.73 29.48
C CYS A 7 4.61 -2.13 28.42
N GLN A 8 4.22 -2.94 27.43
CA GLN A 8 5.03 -3.12 26.23
C GLN A 8 5.01 -1.77 25.50
N SER A 9 6.19 -1.18 25.31
CA SER A 9 6.32 0.04 24.50
C SER A 9 5.75 -0.24 23.10
N GLN A 10 4.70 0.48 22.73
CA GLN A 10 4.24 0.51 21.34
C GLN A 10 5.45 0.85 20.47
N GLN A 11 5.82 -0.04 19.57
CA GLN A 11 6.92 0.19 18.65
C GLN A 11 6.49 1.34 17.74
N ASN A 12 7.15 2.50 17.86
CA ASN A 12 6.81 3.65 17.05
C ASN A 12 7.08 3.32 15.57
N MET A 13 6.02 3.25 14.76
CA MET A 13 6.12 3.01 13.33
C MET A 13 6.92 4.11 12.63
N ILE A 14 7.90 3.72 11.85
CA ILE A 14 8.71 4.64 11.05
C ILE A 14 7.84 5.21 9.92
N THR A 15 7.71 6.53 9.91
CA THR A 15 7.03 7.26 8.85
C THR A 15 8.06 7.63 7.79
N PRO A 16 7.92 7.16 6.52
CA PRO A 16 8.76 7.64 5.43
C PRO A 16 8.68 9.17 5.31
N PRO A 17 9.71 9.85 4.82
CA PRO A 17 9.65 11.30 4.61
C PRO A 17 8.45 11.70 3.76
N TYR A 18 7.75 12.75 4.16
CA TYR A 18 6.67 13.31 3.36
C TYR A 18 7.21 13.93 2.07
N LEU A 19 6.44 13.85 1.00
CA LEU A 19 6.85 14.34 -0.30
C LEU A 19 6.89 15.87 -0.33
N GLN A 20 7.79 16.38 -1.15
CA GLN A 20 7.96 17.78 -1.46
C GLN A 20 7.90 18.00 -2.97
N LYS A 21 7.67 19.24 -3.40
CA LYS A 21 7.74 19.58 -4.84
C LYS A 21 9.11 19.23 -5.40
N GLY A 22 9.12 18.60 -6.57
CA GLY A 22 10.33 18.09 -7.23
C GLY A 22 10.66 16.64 -6.87
N ASP A 23 10.00 16.04 -5.86
CA ASP A 23 10.21 14.64 -5.54
C ASP A 23 9.67 13.71 -6.62
N THR A 24 10.30 12.56 -6.76
CA THR A 24 10.00 11.58 -7.80
C THR A 24 9.21 10.39 -7.25
N VAL A 25 8.11 10.04 -7.95
CA VAL A 25 7.26 8.88 -7.71
C VAL A 25 7.48 7.85 -8.81
N ALA A 26 7.79 6.61 -8.46
CA ALA A 26 7.84 5.51 -9.40
C ALA A 26 6.46 4.87 -9.56
N ILE A 27 6.02 4.63 -10.80
CA ILE A 27 4.79 3.91 -11.13
C ILE A 27 5.18 2.58 -11.78
N LEU A 28 4.75 1.46 -11.21
CA LEU A 28 5.09 0.13 -11.67
C LEU A 28 3.98 -0.89 -11.36
N ALA A 29 4.08 -2.09 -11.95
CA ALA A 29 3.14 -3.18 -11.71
C ALA A 29 3.78 -4.30 -10.88
N THR A 30 3.12 -4.67 -9.78
CA THR A 30 3.53 -5.79 -8.92
C THR A 30 2.75 -7.07 -9.18
N ALA A 31 1.66 -6.99 -9.92
CA ALA A 31 0.71 -8.08 -10.14
C ALA A 31 0.21 -8.10 -11.58
N ARG A 32 -1.05 -7.71 -11.78
CA ARG A 32 -1.72 -7.77 -13.09
C ARG A 32 -1.12 -6.76 -14.08
N LYS A 33 -1.09 -7.15 -15.36
CA LYS A 33 -0.60 -6.32 -16.47
C LYS A 33 -1.38 -5.02 -16.64
N ASN A 34 -0.70 -3.99 -17.14
CA ASN A 34 -1.25 -2.68 -17.43
C ASN A 34 -0.87 -2.28 -18.85
N ILE A 35 -1.59 -2.82 -19.83
CA ILE A 35 -1.32 -2.60 -21.27
C ILE A 35 -2.23 -1.54 -21.84
N ASP A 36 -3.53 -1.64 -21.54
CA ASP A 36 -4.57 -0.81 -22.14
C ASP A 36 -4.92 0.43 -21.30
N ASP A 37 -4.43 0.51 -20.08
CA ASP A 37 -4.76 1.60 -19.17
C ASP A 37 -3.89 2.83 -19.45
N ASN A 38 -4.54 3.94 -19.71
CA ASN A 38 -3.88 5.21 -19.93
C ASN A 38 -3.36 5.81 -18.62
N LEU A 39 -2.05 5.94 -18.49
CA LEU A 39 -1.42 6.57 -17.31
C LEU A 39 -1.47 8.11 -17.33
N LYS A 40 -1.86 8.73 -18.44
CA LYS A 40 -1.87 10.20 -18.57
C LYS A 40 -2.60 10.92 -17.44
N PRO A 41 -3.80 10.51 -17.00
CA PRO A 41 -4.47 11.17 -15.87
C PRO A 41 -3.65 11.15 -14.58
N THR A 42 -2.93 10.07 -14.32
CA THR A 42 -2.06 9.94 -13.14
C THR A 42 -0.81 10.81 -13.26
N LEU A 43 -0.21 10.87 -14.44
CA LEU A 43 0.94 11.73 -14.71
C LEU A 43 0.57 13.21 -14.60
N ASP A 44 -0.57 13.60 -15.16
CA ASP A 44 -1.10 14.97 -15.02
C ASP A 44 -1.37 15.31 -13.55
N LEU A 45 -1.89 14.34 -12.78
CA LEU A 45 -2.16 14.52 -11.35
C LEU A 45 -0.86 14.75 -10.57
N LEU A 46 0.16 13.90 -10.75
CA LEU A 46 1.47 14.06 -10.11
C LEU A 46 2.10 15.41 -10.47
N HIS A 47 2.07 15.77 -11.76
CA HIS A 47 2.55 17.07 -12.21
C HIS A 47 1.80 18.24 -11.54
N SER A 48 0.48 18.14 -11.39
CA SER A 48 -0.33 19.15 -10.69
C SER A 48 0.05 19.31 -9.21
N TRP A 49 0.63 18.27 -8.62
CA TRP A 49 1.16 18.30 -7.25
C TRP A 49 2.61 18.77 -7.19
N GLY A 50 3.23 19.02 -8.35
CA GLY A 50 4.64 19.41 -8.48
C GLY A 50 5.60 18.24 -8.29
N LEU A 51 5.15 17.02 -8.57
CA LEU A 51 5.94 15.79 -8.46
C LEU A 51 6.37 15.30 -9.85
N GLU A 52 7.53 14.64 -9.89
CA GLU A 52 8.04 13.97 -11.07
C GLU A 52 7.63 12.48 -11.07
N ALA A 53 7.52 11.88 -12.25
CA ALA A 53 7.16 10.48 -12.40
C ALA A 53 8.25 9.69 -13.13
N VAL A 54 8.52 8.47 -12.65
CA VAL A 54 9.33 7.45 -13.33
C VAL A 54 8.44 6.24 -13.59
N ILE A 55 8.37 5.81 -14.85
CA ILE A 55 7.62 4.63 -15.26
C ILE A 55 8.52 3.40 -15.14
N GLY A 56 8.08 2.42 -14.37
CA GLY A 56 8.77 1.15 -14.21
C GLY A 56 8.72 0.29 -15.47
N SER A 57 9.67 -0.59 -15.59
CA SER A 57 9.83 -1.48 -16.76
C SER A 57 8.74 -2.56 -16.86
N THR A 58 7.96 -2.76 -15.80
CA THR A 58 6.83 -3.69 -15.78
C THR A 58 5.57 -3.14 -16.46
N ILE A 59 5.51 -1.83 -16.69
CA ILE A 59 4.40 -1.22 -17.42
C ILE A 59 4.48 -1.62 -18.89
N GLY A 60 3.40 -2.20 -19.40
CA GLY A 60 3.31 -2.71 -20.78
C GLY A 60 3.78 -4.16 -20.95
N LEU A 61 4.35 -4.80 -19.91
CA LEU A 61 4.64 -6.23 -19.99
C LEU A 61 3.36 -7.06 -19.96
N ASP A 62 3.34 -8.11 -20.77
CA ASP A 62 2.22 -9.05 -20.90
C ASP A 62 2.71 -10.50 -20.79
N LEU A 63 2.36 -11.15 -19.70
CA LEU A 63 2.54 -12.58 -19.51
C LEU A 63 1.22 -13.16 -18.98
N ASN A 64 0.34 -13.57 -19.89
CA ASN A 64 -1.03 -13.96 -19.55
C ASN A 64 -1.77 -12.82 -18.82
N GLN A 65 -2.05 -12.97 -17.53
CA GLN A 65 -2.68 -11.91 -16.73
C GLN A 65 -1.68 -10.99 -16.01
N LEU A 66 -0.40 -11.37 -15.95
CA LEU A 66 0.62 -10.72 -15.14
C LEU A 66 1.45 -9.71 -15.94
N ALA A 67 2.02 -8.74 -15.26
CA ALA A 67 2.98 -7.78 -15.79
C ALA A 67 4.39 -8.40 -15.82
N GLY A 68 4.59 -9.39 -16.68
CA GLY A 68 5.83 -10.15 -16.77
C GLY A 68 5.95 -11.28 -15.73
N THR A 69 7.14 -11.86 -15.65
CA THR A 69 7.46 -12.93 -14.67
C THR A 69 7.56 -12.39 -13.25
N ASP A 70 7.60 -13.28 -12.27
CA ASP A 70 7.78 -12.90 -10.86
C ASP A 70 9.11 -12.17 -10.67
N GLU A 71 10.18 -12.63 -11.33
CA GLU A 71 11.51 -12.01 -11.29
C GLU A 71 11.55 -10.64 -11.95
N GLN A 72 10.84 -10.45 -13.07
CA GLN A 72 10.75 -9.14 -13.73
C GLN A 72 10.05 -8.13 -12.85
N ARG A 73 8.93 -8.51 -12.19
CA ARG A 73 8.22 -7.63 -11.27
C ARG A 73 9.03 -7.34 -10.01
N ALA A 74 9.69 -8.35 -9.46
CA ALA A 74 10.59 -8.19 -8.33
C ALA A 74 11.78 -7.27 -8.68
N ALA A 75 12.43 -7.48 -9.83
CA ALA A 75 13.57 -6.67 -10.26
C ALA A 75 13.20 -5.20 -10.48
N ASP A 76 12.03 -4.92 -11.08
CA ASP A 76 11.56 -3.54 -11.27
C ASP A 76 11.24 -2.88 -9.93
N PHE A 77 10.53 -3.59 -9.05
CA PHE A 77 10.23 -3.09 -7.70
C PHE A 77 11.53 -2.84 -6.91
N GLN A 78 12.45 -3.80 -6.92
CA GLN A 78 13.74 -3.70 -6.23
C GLN A 78 14.56 -2.50 -6.73
N LYS A 79 14.60 -2.28 -8.04
CA LYS A 79 15.29 -1.12 -8.62
C LYS A 79 14.77 0.20 -8.04
N GLN A 80 13.46 0.34 -7.91
CA GLN A 80 12.85 1.56 -7.36
C GLN A 80 12.98 1.60 -5.83
N LEU A 81 12.92 0.45 -5.18
CA LEU A 81 13.11 0.32 -3.74
C LEU A 81 14.52 0.79 -3.33
N ASP A 82 15.53 0.43 -4.12
CA ASP A 82 16.95 0.74 -3.88
C ASP A 82 17.36 2.17 -4.26
N ASN A 83 16.58 2.83 -5.13
CA ASN A 83 16.94 4.15 -5.64
C ASN A 83 16.62 5.25 -4.60
N PRO A 84 17.62 5.95 -4.04
CA PRO A 84 17.39 6.97 -3.02
C PRO A 84 16.66 8.22 -3.53
N ASN A 85 16.62 8.42 -4.86
CA ASN A 85 15.93 9.55 -5.48
C ASN A 85 14.42 9.30 -5.59
N ILE A 86 13.96 8.05 -5.54
CA ILE A 86 12.54 7.72 -5.49
C ILE A 86 12.02 7.90 -4.06
N LYS A 87 10.94 8.68 -3.91
CA LYS A 87 10.33 9.00 -2.62
C LYS A 87 9.03 8.24 -2.38
N ALA A 88 8.39 7.76 -3.44
CA ALA A 88 7.24 6.88 -3.36
C ALA A 88 7.24 5.87 -4.52
N ILE A 89 6.69 4.68 -4.26
CA ILE A 89 6.38 3.66 -5.26
C ILE A 89 4.86 3.52 -5.28
N TRP A 90 4.26 3.82 -6.42
CA TRP A 90 2.83 3.75 -6.64
C TRP A 90 2.50 2.56 -7.53
N CYS A 91 1.95 1.50 -6.92
CA CYS A 91 1.55 0.30 -7.64
C CYS A 91 0.40 0.64 -8.59
N VAL A 92 0.57 0.33 -9.89
CA VAL A 92 -0.37 0.77 -10.93
C VAL A 92 -1.76 0.17 -10.77
N ARG A 93 -1.82 -1.11 -10.36
CA ARG A 93 -3.04 -1.87 -10.11
C ARG A 93 -2.78 -3.10 -9.23
N GLY A 94 -3.86 -3.66 -8.68
CA GLY A 94 -3.85 -4.93 -7.98
C GLY A 94 -4.05 -6.13 -8.91
N GLY A 95 -4.78 -7.12 -8.42
CA GLY A 95 -5.02 -8.40 -9.07
C GLY A 95 -4.49 -9.54 -8.22
N TYR A 96 -3.61 -10.35 -8.77
CA TYR A 96 -2.86 -11.38 -8.04
C TYR A 96 -1.43 -11.41 -8.56
N GLY A 97 -0.46 -11.54 -7.67
CA GLY A 97 0.94 -11.69 -8.08
C GLY A 97 1.96 -11.09 -7.13
N THR A 98 1.60 -10.11 -6.31
CA THR A 98 2.55 -9.47 -5.36
C THR A 98 3.09 -10.49 -4.34
N VAL A 99 2.26 -11.43 -3.89
CA VAL A 99 2.67 -12.51 -2.96
C VAL A 99 3.77 -13.40 -3.55
N ARG A 100 3.84 -13.52 -4.88
CA ARG A 100 4.83 -14.36 -5.56
C ARG A 100 6.22 -13.72 -5.67
N MET A 101 6.29 -12.41 -5.53
CA MET A 101 7.54 -11.66 -5.66
C MET A 101 8.09 -11.15 -4.33
N ILE A 102 7.30 -11.15 -3.25
CA ILE A 102 7.70 -10.53 -1.99
C ILE A 102 8.98 -11.13 -1.41
N ASP A 103 9.14 -12.45 -1.49
CA ASP A 103 10.30 -13.16 -0.96
C ASP A 103 11.56 -13.00 -1.82
N LEU A 104 11.45 -12.39 -3.01
CA LEU A 104 12.56 -12.05 -3.89
C LEU A 104 13.16 -10.66 -3.58
N LEU A 105 12.53 -9.89 -2.68
CA LEU A 105 12.91 -8.51 -2.40
C LEU A 105 13.90 -8.41 -1.23
N ASP A 106 14.89 -7.55 -1.37
CA ASP A 106 15.81 -7.14 -0.31
C ASP A 106 15.50 -5.72 0.16
N PHE A 107 15.11 -5.59 1.42
CA PHE A 107 14.76 -4.31 2.04
C PHE A 107 15.94 -3.60 2.74
N THR A 108 17.18 -4.07 2.56
CA THR A 108 18.35 -3.51 3.23
C THR A 108 18.54 -2.02 2.92
N LYS A 109 18.47 -1.63 1.65
CA LYS A 109 18.60 -0.22 1.25
C LYS A 109 17.34 0.59 1.55
N PHE A 110 16.17 -0.04 1.50
CA PHE A 110 14.92 0.61 1.92
C PHE A 110 14.99 1.09 3.38
N LYS A 111 15.58 0.30 4.28
CA LYS A 111 15.76 0.70 5.69
C LYS A 111 16.63 1.94 5.85
N GLN A 112 17.54 2.18 4.92
CA GLN A 112 18.40 3.39 4.92
C GLN A 112 17.68 4.60 4.32
N HIS A 113 16.80 4.36 3.32
CA HIS A 113 16.07 5.38 2.58
C HIS A 113 14.60 4.99 2.44
N PRO A 114 13.83 4.98 3.55
CA PRO A 114 12.43 4.59 3.52
C PRO A 114 11.61 5.52 2.63
N LYS A 115 10.67 4.93 1.92
CA LYS A 115 9.79 5.61 0.96
C LYS A 115 8.36 5.08 1.06
N TRP A 116 7.42 5.87 0.61
CA TRP A 116 6.02 5.45 0.59
C TRP A 116 5.78 4.35 -0.44
N VAL A 117 5.03 3.33 -0.06
CA VAL A 117 4.44 2.34 -0.97
C VAL A 117 2.94 2.55 -0.95
N ILE A 118 2.34 2.71 -2.14
CA ILE A 118 0.95 3.13 -2.31
C ILE A 118 0.21 2.10 -3.16
N GLY A 119 -0.97 1.73 -2.71
CA GLY A 119 -1.89 0.84 -3.43
C GLY A 119 -2.92 0.24 -2.50
N PHE A 120 -3.73 -0.68 -3.01
CA PHE A 120 -4.71 -1.45 -2.25
C PHE A 120 -4.93 -2.83 -2.89
N SER A 121 -5.88 -3.63 -2.39
CA SER A 121 -6.14 -4.97 -2.93
C SER A 121 -4.90 -5.86 -2.79
N ASP A 122 -4.39 -6.45 -3.87
CA ASP A 122 -3.19 -7.32 -3.88
C ASP A 122 -1.93 -6.64 -3.28
N VAL A 123 -1.85 -5.30 -3.30
CA VAL A 123 -0.77 -4.53 -2.67
C VAL A 123 -0.76 -4.66 -1.14
N THR A 124 -1.84 -5.19 -0.54
CA THR A 124 -1.91 -5.54 0.89
C THR A 124 -0.72 -6.42 1.32
N VAL A 125 -0.19 -7.25 0.44
CA VAL A 125 1.04 -8.04 0.69
C VAL A 125 2.19 -7.13 1.11
N LEU A 126 2.45 -6.06 0.34
CA LEU A 126 3.52 -5.09 0.62
C LEU A 126 3.22 -4.27 1.88
N HIS A 127 1.97 -3.84 2.07
CA HIS A 127 1.58 -3.10 3.28
C HIS A 127 1.84 -3.90 4.54
N ASN A 128 1.45 -5.16 4.55
CA ASN A 128 1.64 -6.03 5.71
C ASN A 128 3.12 -6.37 5.93
N HIS A 129 3.86 -6.65 4.87
CA HIS A 129 5.29 -6.89 4.99
C HIS A 129 6.03 -5.66 5.56
N LEU A 130 5.74 -4.47 5.07
CA LEU A 130 6.30 -3.22 5.60
C LEU A 130 5.86 -2.96 7.05
N ASN A 131 4.60 -3.27 7.39
CA ASN A 131 4.10 -3.16 8.75
C ASN A 131 4.86 -4.07 9.73
N THR A 132 5.10 -5.35 9.36
CA THR A 132 5.89 -6.27 10.20
C THR A 132 7.33 -5.79 10.40
N MET A 133 7.86 -5.01 9.44
CA MET A 133 9.17 -4.37 9.55
C MET A 133 9.14 -3.05 10.34
N GLY A 134 7.99 -2.55 10.76
CA GLY A 134 7.82 -1.30 11.50
C GLY A 134 7.71 -0.05 10.62
N TYR A 135 7.33 -0.14 9.36
CA TYR A 135 7.19 0.99 8.43
C TYR A 135 5.74 1.24 8.02
N LYS A 136 5.37 2.52 7.94
CA LYS A 136 4.08 2.95 7.41
C LYS A 136 4.05 2.89 5.88
N SER A 137 2.88 2.60 5.34
CA SER A 137 2.57 2.63 3.91
C SER A 137 1.16 3.21 3.69
N ILE A 138 0.73 3.40 2.45
CA ILE A 138 -0.54 4.05 2.14
C ILE A 138 -1.46 3.08 1.40
N HIS A 139 -2.51 2.59 2.09
CA HIS A 139 -3.65 1.95 1.45
C HIS A 139 -4.49 3.03 0.77
N GLY A 140 -4.39 3.14 -0.55
CA GLY A 140 -5.01 4.24 -1.29
C GLY A 140 -5.19 3.95 -2.78
N ALA A 141 -5.91 4.85 -3.46
CA ALA A 141 -6.23 4.73 -4.88
C ALA A 141 -4.97 4.47 -5.73
N MET A 142 -5.09 3.57 -6.70
CA MET A 142 -4.03 3.22 -7.64
C MET A 142 -4.21 3.96 -8.98
N PRO A 143 -3.16 4.14 -9.78
CA PRO A 143 -3.22 4.79 -11.09
C PRO A 143 -4.39 4.37 -11.96
N VAL A 144 -4.68 3.08 -12.06
CA VAL A 144 -5.82 2.54 -12.83
C VAL A 144 -7.18 3.07 -12.35
N SER A 145 -7.30 3.48 -11.11
CA SER A 145 -8.55 3.98 -10.52
C SER A 145 -8.67 5.52 -10.55
N ILE A 146 -7.58 6.25 -10.80
CA ILE A 146 -7.58 7.72 -10.79
C ILE A 146 -8.65 8.34 -11.70
N PRO A 147 -8.89 7.87 -12.92
CA PRO A 147 -9.93 8.45 -13.80
C PRO A 147 -11.35 8.39 -13.21
N ARG A 148 -11.58 7.52 -12.23
CA ARG A 148 -12.89 7.30 -11.59
C ARG A 148 -12.89 7.64 -10.11
N ALA A 149 -11.76 8.07 -9.57
CA ALA A 149 -11.62 8.42 -8.16
C ALA A 149 -12.41 9.70 -7.84
N THR A 150 -13.03 9.73 -6.67
CA THR A 150 -13.70 10.94 -6.17
C THR A 150 -12.67 12.02 -5.84
N PRO A 151 -13.06 13.32 -5.90
CA PRO A 151 -12.18 14.41 -5.46
C PRO A 151 -11.66 14.23 -4.03
N ASP A 152 -12.49 13.68 -3.13
CA ASP A 152 -12.11 13.43 -1.74
C ASP A 152 -11.04 12.33 -1.64
N ALA A 153 -11.14 11.26 -2.43
CA ALA A 153 -10.12 10.21 -2.47
C ALA A 153 -8.77 10.75 -2.97
N ILE A 154 -8.78 11.57 -4.03
CA ILE A 154 -7.58 12.23 -4.55
C ILE A 154 -7.00 13.21 -3.54
N SER A 155 -7.85 14.04 -2.89
CA SER A 155 -7.43 14.98 -1.85
C SER A 155 -6.82 14.26 -0.66
N SER A 156 -7.42 13.16 -0.21
CA SER A 156 -6.93 12.36 0.91
C SER A 156 -5.58 11.71 0.60
N LEU A 157 -5.40 11.18 -0.61
CA LEU A 157 -4.12 10.63 -1.05
C LEU A 157 -3.02 11.71 -1.06
N LYS A 158 -3.32 12.90 -1.59
CA LYS A 158 -2.40 14.03 -1.56
C LYS A 158 -2.02 14.40 -0.13
N LYS A 159 -3.01 14.59 0.74
CA LYS A 159 -2.77 14.90 2.16
C LYS A 159 -1.87 13.88 2.84
N SER A 160 -2.11 12.57 2.60
CA SER A 160 -1.27 11.50 3.15
C SER A 160 0.18 11.64 2.72
N LEU A 161 0.43 11.93 1.45
CA LEU A 161 1.78 12.05 0.89
C LEU A 161 2.52 13.30 1.37
N PHE A 162 1.81 14.40 1.59
CA PHE A 162 2.40 15.69 2.00
C PHE A 162 2.34 15.94 3.52
N GLY A 163 1.87 14.95 4.30
CA GLY A 163 1.89 15.03 5.78
C GLY A 163 0.78 15.87 6.38
N GLU A 164 -0.30 16.09 5.66
CA GLU A 164 -1.45 16.79 6.19
C GLU A 164 -2.36 15.85 7.00
N PRO A 165 -3.03 16.33 8.04
CA PRO A 165 -3.95 15.52 8.82
C PRO A 165 -5.10 14.94 7.98
N LEU A 166 -5.46 13.69 8.27
CA LEU A 166 -6.60 13.01 7.66
C LEU A 166 -7.74 12.89 8.66
N SER A 167 -8.94 13.10 8.16
CA SER A 167 -10.17 12.84 8.89
C SER A 167 -11.23 12.35 7.92
N TYR A 168 -11.90 11.25 8.28
CA TYR A 168 -12.97 10.67 7.49
C TYR A 168 -14.25 10.61 8.30
N SER A 169 -15.38 10.87 7.65
CA SER A 169 -16.69 10.71 8.23
C SER A 169 -17.54 9.85 7.32
N VAL A 170 -18.16 8.82 7.89
CA VAL A 170 -19.05 7.91 7.15
C VAL A 170 -20.44 7.98 7.73
N GLY A 171 -21.46 7.74 6.89
CA GLY A 171 -22.85 7.71 7.34
C GLY A 171 -23.08 6.59 8.36
N PRO A 172 -24.15 6.69 9.17
CA PRO A 172 -24.51 5.65 10.11
C PRO A 172 -24.98 4.38 9.39
N ASP A 173 -24.62 3.22 9.92
CA ASP A 173 -25.13 1.91 9.49
C ASP A 173 -25.66 1.14 10.70
N LYS A 174 -26.66 0.26 10.45
CA LYS A 174 -27.29 -0.59 11.48
C LYS A 174 -26.29 -1.56 12.14
N MET A 175 -25.19 -1.88 11.45
CA MET A 175 -24.16 -2.77 11.95
C MET A 175 -23.15 -2.05 12.82
N ASN A 176 -23.18 -0.69 12.86
CA ASN A 176 -22.23 0.07 13.67
C ASN A 176 -22.35 -0.25 15.15
N ARG A 177 -21.22 -0.29 15.84
CA ARG A 177 -21.13 -0.30 17.30
C ARG A 177 -20.54 1.02 17.76
N PHE A 178 -21.18 1.63 18.77
CA PHE A 178 -20.70 2.88 19.32
C PHE A 178 -19.50 2.66 20.24
N GLY A 179 -18.57 3.59 20.18
CA GLY A 179 -17.36 3.58 20.98
C GLY A 179 -16.27 4.44 20.35
N SER A 180 -15.14 4.49 21.03
CA SER A 180 -13.91 5.12 20.50
C SER A 180 -12.72 4.22 20.81
N ALA A 181 -11.75 4.19 19.91
CA ALA A 181 -10.50 3.50 20.10
C ALA A 181 -9.36 4.32 19.50
N THR A 182 -8.17 4.17 20.06
CA THR A 182 -6.93 4.74 19.54
C THR A 182 -5.91 3.62 19.43
N GLY A 183 -5.26 3.51 18.29
CA GLY A 183 -4.29 2.46 18.04
C GLY A 183 -3.70 2.55 16.66
N GLU A 184 -2.73 1.70 16.38
CA GLU A 184 -2.17 1.51 15.06
C GLU A 184 -3.24 0.93 14.12
N LEU A 185 -3.36 1.48 12.91
CA LEU A 185 -4.24 0.97 11.87
C LEU A 185 -3.49 -0.06 11.03
N VAL A 186 -4.01 -1.28 10.97
CA VAL A 186 -3.46 -2.40 10.18
C VAL A 186 -4.56 -3.06 9.36
N GLY A 187 -4.19 -3.84 8.37
CA GLY A 187 -5.16 -4.60 7.58
C GLY A 187 -5.00 -4.44 6.08
N GLY A 188 -6.12 -4.49 5.38
CA GLY A 188 -6.23 -4.40 3.93
C GLY A 188 -7.26 -5.36 3.35
N ASN A 189 -6.99 -5.94 2.19
CA ASN A 189 -7.86 -6.91 1.55
C ASN A 189 -7.92 -8.22 2.34
N LEU A 190 -9.14 -8.66 2.69
CA LEU A 190 -9.37 -9.81 3.58
C LEU A 190 -8.79 -11.11 3.03
N SER A 191 -9.02 -11.41 1.76
CA SER A 191 -8.51 -12.62 1.10
C SER A 191 -6.98 -12.65 1.09
N ILE A 192 -6.35 -11.49 0.89
CA ILE A 192 -4.88 -11.37 0.98
C ILE A 192 -4.40 -11.54 2.43
N LEU A 193 -5.07 -10.92 3.41
CA LEU A 193 -4.76 -11.10 4.83
C LEU A 193 -4.80 -12.59 5.21
N TYR A 194 -5.85 -13.29 4.77
CA TYR A 194 -5.99 -14.72 5.00
C TYR A 194 -4.84 -15.52 4.35
N SER A 195 -4.48 -15.19 3.11
CA SER A 195 -3.41 -15.88 2.37
C SER A 195 -2.02 -15.70 2.99
N LEU A 196 -1.83 -14.64 3.78
CA LEU A 196 -0.56 -14.32 4.44
C LEU A 196 -0.40 -14.96 5.82
N LEU A 197 -1.43 -15.61 6.35
CA LEU A 197 -1.37 -16.26 7.67
C LEU A 197 -0.22 -17.27 7.73
N GLY A 198 0.62 -17.17 8.78
CA GLY A 198 1.78 -18.01 8.98
C GLY A 198 3.02 -17.65 8.14
N SER A 199 2.94 -16.63 7.28
CA SER A 199 4.08 -16.10 6.54
C SER A 199 4.83 -15.01 7.31
N GLN A 200 5.98 -14.57 6.80
CA GLN A 200 6.72 -13.41 7.33
C GLN A 200 5.95 -12.08 7.17
N SER A 201 4.95 -12.04 6.31
CA SER A 201 4.11 -10.88 6.05
C SER A 201 2.78 -10.92 6.80
N ALA A 202 2.57 -11.92 7.68
CA ALA A 202 1.38 -11.98 8.52
C ALA A 202 1.41 -10.86 9.56
N ILE A 203 0.35 -10.03 9.60
CA ILE A 203 0.25 -8.95 10.59
C ILE A 203 -0.18 -9.48 11.96
N ASP A 204 0.30 -8.83 13.01
CA ASP A 204 -0.24 -8.97 14.37
C ASP A 204 -1.31 -7.90 14.58
N CYS A 205 -2.55 -8.34 14.81
CA CYS A 205 -3.70 -7.45 15.03
C CYS A 205 -3.95 -7.14 16.52
N LYS A 206 -3.13 -7.69 17.43
CA LYS A 206 -3.33 -7.50 18.86
C LYS A 206 -3.19 -6.02 19.24
N ASP A 207 -4.18 -5.50 19.96
CA ASP A 207 -4.24 -4.11 20.45
C ASP A 207 -4.15 -3.04 19.32
N LYS A 208 -4.59 -3.40 18.10
CA LYS A 208 -4.59 -2.53 16.91
C LYS A 208 -6.01 -2.33 16.37
N ILE A 209 -6.18 -1.35 15.51
CA ILE A 209 -7.41 -1.13 14.74
C ILE A 209 -7.27 -1.91 13.44
N LEU A 210 -8.10 -2.92 13.26
CA LEU A 210 -8.13 -3.72 12.04
C LEU A 210 -9.07 -3.09 11.01
N PHE A 211 -8.50 -2.74 9.86
CA PHE A 211 -9.24 -2.34 8.67
C PHE A 211 -9.28 -3.52 7.68
N ILE A 212 -10.47 -3.87 7.23
CA ILE A 212 -10.65 -4.90 6.21
C ILE A 212 -11.55 -4.40 5.08
N GLU A 213 -11.20 -4.76 3.87
CA GLU A 213 -12.04 -4.61 2.69
C GLU A 213 -11.94 -5.87 1.84
N ASP A 214 -12.95 -6.15 1.04
CA ASP A 214 -12.89 -7.18 0.00
C ASP A 214 -13.91 -6.88 -1.10
N LEU A 215 -13.87 -7.66 -2.19
CA LEU A 215 -14.70 -7.51 -3.36
C LEU A 215 -15.18 -8.90 -3.83
N ASP A 216 -16.49 -9.03 -4.05
CA ASP A 216 -17.14 -10.21 -4.64
C ASP A 216 -17.00 -11.52 -3.83
N GLU A 217 -16.73 -11.43 -2.52
CA GLU A 217 -16.60 -12.61 -1.66
C GLU A 217 -17.96 -13.16 -1.23
N TYR A 218 -18.07 -14.49 -1.21
CA TYR A 218 -19.21 -15.15 -0.60
C TYR A 218 -19.18 -15.04 0.92
N LEU A 219 -20.36 -14.99 1.56
CA LEU A 219 -20.46 -14.83 3.01
C LEU A 219 -19.66 -15.88 3.79
N TYR A 220 -19.63 -17.13 3.32
CA TYR A 220 -18.86 -18.19 3.98
C TYR A 220 -17.33 -18.05 3.83
N HIS A 221 -16.85 -17.20 2.92
CA HIS A 221 -15.43 -16.83 2.85
C HIS A 221 -15.08 -15.73 3.86
N ILE A 222 -16.08 -14.92 4.23
CA ILE A 222 -15.89 -13.81 5.18
C ILE A 222 -15.91 -14.33 6.62
N ASP A 223 -16.68 -15.39 6.89
CA ASP A 223 -16.78 -16.04 8.21
C ASP A 223 -15.47 -16.75 8.60
#